data_8bed7206a62924fc722ce5a19b15da8e
#
_entry.id   8bed7206a62924fc722ce5a19b15da8e
#
_cell.length_a   1.000
_cell.length_b   1.000
_cell.length_c   1.000
_cell.angle_alpha   90.00
_cell.angle_beta   90.00
_cell.angle_gamma   90.00
#
_symmetry.space_group_name_H-M   'P 1'
#
loop_
_entity.id
_entity.type
_entity.pdbx_description
1 polymer ?
#
loop_
_entity_poly.entity_id
_entity_poly.type
_entity_poly.pdbx_seq_one_letter_code
_entity_poly.pdbx_strand_id
1 'polypeptide(L)'
;MNKHLKVDVIVDAFSGVTFAEVKKILDSSGIAISRSRPDFIVMVGGDGTYLRYAPHNIGIPILKLKGRERGPLGSKGVLYTYNFSSLATYIRRIKNHDYAIMAEPVIKCVYNEKTYLSAGDFYIERHGIKQALRYSIDAIDGRARLKIYGISNGFIIATPTGSTGYYAYLDVLLGRKKEPIKGIGIAHILPTYIEENGRHDLHDGIRRQFKDDASFTAMLFRAKGYLYGASNLNRGVVIMPNTAVYFKILADKIKLIEFQ
;
A
#
# COMPACT_ATOMS: atom_id res chain seq x y z
N MET A 1 27.18 -26.35 -7.87
CA MET A 1 26.72 -26.50 -6.48
C MET A 1 25.25 -26.04 -6.42
N ASN A 2 24.31 -26.94 -6.14
CA ASN A 2 22.92 -26.54 -5.96
C ASN A 2 22.82 -25.70 -4.67
N LYS A 3 22.63 -24.39 -4.80
CA LYS A 3 22.40 -23.49 -3.67
C LYS A 3 21.08 -23.95 -3.01
N HIS A 4 21.13 -24.35 -1.74
CA HIS A 4 19.91 -24.64 -0.98
C HIS A 4 19.12 -23.33 -0.82
N LEU A 5 17.96 -23.22 -1.45
CA LEU A 5 17.09 -22.07 -1.32
C LEU A 5 16.59 -21.94 0.12
N LYS A 6 16.57 -20.71 0.62
CA LYS A 6 16.05 -20.33 1.94
C LYS A 6 14.81 -19.48 1.76
N VAL A 7 13.78 -19.77 2.52
CA VAL A 7 12.51 -19.04 2.46
C VAL A 7 12.10 -18.55 3.84
N ASP A 8 11.61 -17.33 3.95
CA ASP A 8 10.82 -16.91 5.10
C ASP A 8 9.33 -17.14 4.82
N VAL A 9 8.57 -17.41 5.87
CA VAL A 9 7.15 -17.79 5.77
C VAL A 9 6.31 -16.86 6.65
N ILE A 10 5.37 -16.17 6.03
CA ILE A 10 4.37 -15.33 6.69
C ILE A 10 3.00 -15.94 6.42
N VAL A 11 2.32 -16.39 7.49
CA VAL A 11 0.96 -16.94 7.40
C VAL A 11 0.05 -16.13 8.30
N ASP A 12 -0.99 -15.57 7.69
CA ASP A 12 -2.03 -14.86 8.44
C ASP A 12 -2.93 -15.84 9.19
N ALA A 13 -3.23 -15.56 10.46
CA ALA A 13 -4.07 -16.41 11.31
C ALA A 13 -5.47 -16.63 10.73
N PHE A 14 -5.96 -15.70 9.93
CA PHE A 14 -7.28 -15.76 9.28
C PHE A 14 -7.24 -16.35 7.87
N SER A 15 -6.06 -16.79 7.39
CA SER A 15 -5.90 -17.34 6.04
C SER A 15 -6.55 -18.71 5.83
N GLY A 16 -6.93 -19.40 6.91
CA GLY A 16 -7.39 -20.81 6.83
C GLY A 16 -6.27 -21.79 6.53
N VAL A 17 -5.02 -21.36 6.51
CA VAL A 17 -3.81 -22.16 6.29
C VAL A 17 -2.94 -22.06 7.53
N THR A 18 -2.31 -23.15 7.91
CA THR A 18 -1.38 -23.18 9.05
C THR A 18 0.06 -23.12 8.58
N PHE A 19 0.95 -22.62 9.44
CA PHE A 19 2.39 -22.66 9.19
C PHE A 19 2.90 -24.10 8.97
N ALA A 20 2.35 -25.07 9.69
CA ALA A 20 2.73 -26.48 9.56
C ALA A 20 2.42 -27.04 8.15
N GLU A 21 1.30 -26.64 7.55
CA GLU A 21 0.97 -27.04 6.17
C GLU A 21 1.95 -26.45 5.16
N VAL A 22 2.29 -25.17 5.29
CA VAL A 22 3.30 -24.52 4.44
C VAL A 22 4.65 -25.22 4.61
N LYS A 23 5.09 -25.44 5.87
CA LYS A 23 6.35 -26.10 6.20
C LYS A 23 6.43 -27.50 5.58
N LYS A 24 5.38 -28.30 5.67
CA LYS A 24 5.33 -29.67 5.09
C LYS A 24 5.61 -29.64 3.57
N ILE A 25 5.03 -28.69 2.85
CA ILE A 25 5.24 -28.54 1.41
C ILE A 25 6.68 -28.11 1.09
N LEU A 26 7.23 -27.16 1.86
CA LEU A 26 8.59 -26.69 1.67
C LEU A 26 9.63 -27.76 1.98
N ASP A 27 9.45 -28.51 3.09
CA ASP A 27 10.32 -29.63 3.47
C ASP A 27 10.33 -30.70 2.37
N SER A 28 9.16 -31.09 1.87
CA SER A 28 9.05 -32.08 0.77
C SER A 28 9.67 -31.57 -0.54
N SER A 29 9.82 -30.28 -0.69
CA SER A 29 10.49 -29.63 -1.84
C SER A 29 11.98 -29.39 -1.61
N GLY A 30 12.55 -29.77 -0.45
CA GLY A 30 13.95 -29.55 -0.12
C GLY A 30 14.33 -28.09 0.08
N ILE A 31 13.40 -27.24 0.58
CA ILE A 31 13.63 -25.81 0.85
C ILE A 31 13.72 -25.59 2.36
N ALA A 32 14.79 -24.92 2.79
CA ALA A 32 14.99 -24.58 4.19
C ALA A 32 14.21 -23.31 4.59
N ILE A 33 13.48 -23.35 5.72
CA ILE A 33 12.86 -22.17 6.28
C ILE A 33 13.90 -21.40 7.10
N SER A 34 14.07 -20.11 6.80
CA SER A 34 14.99 -19.23 7.49
C SER A 34 14.56 -17.77 7.38
N ARG A 35 14.49 -17.08 8.52
CA ARG A 35 14.29 -15.62 8.57
C ARG A 35 15.56 -14.83 8.28
N SER A 36 16.72 -15.47 8.41
CA SER A 36 18.00 -14.82 8.15
C SER A 36 18.37 -14.94 6.68
N ARG A 37 18.35 -13.81 5.98
CA ARG A 37 18.71 -13.70 4.55
C ARG A 37 17.97 -14.71 3.67
N PRO A 38 16.62 -14.71 3.65
CA PRO A 38 15.87 -15.58 2.77
C PRO A 38 16.10 -15.18 1.31
N ASP A 39 16.07 -16.14 0.41
CA ASP A 39 16.12 -15.89 -1.03
C ASP A 39 14.76 -15.35 -1.54
N PHE A 40 13.66 -15.73 -0.87
CA PHE A 40 12.31 -15.20 -1.11
C PHE A 40 11.41 -15.41 0.11
N ILE A 41 10.21 -14.82 0.08
CA ILE A 41 9.18 -14.95 1.12
C ILE A 41 7.95 -15.63 0.53
N VAL A 42 7.41 -16.63 1.24
CA VAL A 42 6.06 -17.16 1.00
C VAL A 42 5.10 -16.45 1.95
N MET A 43 4.20 -15.65 1.40
CA MET A 43 3.20 -14.91 2.17
C MET A 43 1.81 -15.45 1.87
N VAL A 44 1.15 -16.04 2.88
CA VAL A 44 -0.20 -16.63 2.78
C VAL A 44 -1.19 -15.80 3.58
N GLY A 45 -2.19 -15.24 2.90
CA GLY A 45 -3.18 -14.39 3.57
C GLY A 45 -4.14 -13.71 2.63
N GLY A 46 -4.59 -12.52 3.03
CA GLY A 46 -5.42 -11.61 2.26
C GLY A 46 -4.76 -10.25 2.08
N ASP A 47 -5.48 -9.28 1.49
CA ASP A 47 -4.95 -7.95 1.16
C ASP A 47 -4.32 -7.25 2.37
N GLY A 48 -4.94 -7.36 3.56
CA GLY A 48 -4.40 -6.80 4.80
C GLY A 48 -3.05 -7.40 5.20
N THR A 49 -2.80 -8.68 4.92
CA THR A 49 -1.51 -9.34 5.18
C THR A 49 -0.42 -8.73 4.31
N TYR A 50 -0.70 -8.57 3.01
CA TYR A 50 0.21 -7.93 2.08
C TYR A 50 0.53 -6.49 2.52
N LEU A 51 -0.48 -5.68 2.73
CA LEU A 51 -0.30 -4.27 3.11
C LEU A 51 0.47 -4.10 4.43
N ARG A 52 0.34 -5.05 5.36
CA ARG A 52 1.04 -5.03 6.65
C ARG A 52 2.51 -5.43 6.54
N TYR A 53 2.82 -6.49 5.82
CA TYR A 53 4.15 -7.11 5.88
C TYR A 53 5.06 -6.76 4.72
N ALA A 54 4.54 -6.55 3.50
CA ALA A 54 5.36 -6.30 2.34
C ALA A 54 6.24 -5.04 2.43
N PRO A 55 5.78 -3.90 3.01
CA PRO A 55 6.62 -2.71 3.16
C PRO A 55 7.84 -2.89 4.06
N HIS A 56 7.88 -3.93 4.90
CA HIS A 56 9.03 -4.25 5.77
C HIS A 56 10.00 -5.24 5.12
N ASN A 57 9.68 -5.76 3.94
CA ASN A 57 10.45 -6.77 3.22
C ASN A 57 10.89 -6.30 1.83
N ILE A 58 11.16 -5.00 1.72
CA ILE A 58 11.62 -4.37 0.47
C ILE A 58 12.92 -5.05 0.00
N GLY A 59 12.98 -5.35 -1.29
CA GLY A 59 14.15 -5.96 -1.92
C GLY A 59 14.18 -7.49 -1.89
N ILE A 60 13.40 -8.15 -1.01
CA ILE A 60 13.25 -9.62 -0.99
C ILE A 60 12.05 -10.01 -1.86
N PRO A 61 12.19 -10.93 -2.83
CA PRO A 61 11.07 -11.39 -3.65
C PRO A 61 9.98 -12.04 -2.79
N ILE A 62 8.71 -11.70 -3.03
CA ILE A 62 7.55 -12.20 -2.28
C ILE A 62 6.64 -12.98 -3.22
N LEU A 63 6.35 -14.23 -2.88
CA LEU A 63 5.27 -15.03 -3.45
C LEU A 63 4.01 -14.81 -2.62
N LYS A 64 3.02 -14.08 -3.17
CA LYS A 64 1.73 -13.82 -2.52
C LYS A 64 0.75 -14.97 -2.83
N LEU A 65 0.22 -15.61 -1.81
CA LEU A 65 -0.75 -16.70 -1.94
C LEU A 65 -2.03 -16.39 -1.18
N LYS A 66 -3.15 -16.42 -1.88
CA LYS A 66 -4.48 -16.38 -1.27
C LYS A 66 -4.66 -17.63 -0.41
N GLY A 67 -5.06 -17.43 0.83
CA GLY A 67 -5.45 -18.50 1.72
C GLY A 67 -6.76 -19.17 1.30
N ARG A 68 -7.30 -20.06 2.13
CA ARG A 68 -8.63 -20.67 1.93
C ARG A 68 -9.71 -19.62 2.20
N GLU A 69 -10.76 -19.62 1.40
CA GLU A 69 -11.88 -18.70 1.61
C GLU A 69 -12.58 -18.98 2.93
N ARG A 70 -12.83 -17.91 3.70
CA ARG A 70 -13.56 -17.96 4.96
C ARG A 70 -14.76 -17.03 4.90
N GLY A 71 -15.81 -17.45 4.18
CA GLY A 71 -17.11 -16.79 4.18
C GLY A 71 -17.10 -15.33 3.67
N PRO A 72 -18.24 -14.62 3.77
CA PRO A 72 -18.43 -13.30 3.16
C PRO A 72 -17.69 -12.15 3.85
N LEU A 73 -17.18 -12.36 5.07
CA LEU A 73 -16.44 -11.34 5.85
C LEU A 73 -14.92 -11.42 5.67
N GLY A 74 -14.41 -12.37 4.88
CA GLY A 74 -12.99 -12.49 4.57
C GLY A 74 -12.50 -11.42 3.60
N SER A 75 -11.19 -11.18 3.55
CA SER A 75 -10.57 -10.37 2.50
C SER A 75 -10.91 -10.94 1.13
N LYS A 76 -11.31 -10.07 0.20
CA LYS A 76 -11.61 -10.48 -1.19
C LYS A 76 -10.36 -10.99 -1.92
N GLY A 77 -9.15 -10.74 -1.38
CA GLY A 77 -7.88 -11.15 -1.96
C GLY A 77 -7.64 -10.55 -3.34
N VAL A 78 -8.09 -9.31 -3.56
CA VAL A 78 -7.99 -8.61 -4.85
C VAL A 78 -6.53 -8.42 -5.26
N LEU A 79 -5.63 -8.30 -4.28
CA LEU A 79 -4.19 -8.13 -4.50
C LEU A 79 -3.44 -9.46 -4.72
N TYR A 80 -4.14 -10.60 -4.74
CA TYR A 80 -3.54 -11.93 -4.84
C TYR A 80 -4.00 -12.65 -6.12
N THR A 81 -3.03 -13.09 -6.90
CA THR A 81 -3.26 -13.84 -8.15
C THR A 81 -3.23 -15.35 -7.92
N TYR A 82 -2.42 -15.81 -6.95
CA TYR A 82 -2.09 -17.22 -6.75
C TYR A 82 -2.74 -17.78 -5.50
N ASN A 83 -3.13 -19.07 -5.54
CA ASN A 83 -3.77 -19.77 -4.43
C ASN A 83 -2.79 -20.68 -3.70
N PHE A 84 -2.95 -20.81 -2.38
CA PHE A 84 -2.14 -21.69 -1.55
C PHE A 84 -2.14 -23.14 -2.02
N SER A 85 -3.27 -23.65 -2.53
CA SER A 85 -3.40 -25.04 -3.02
C SER A 85 -2.37 -25.43 -4.08
N SER A 86 -1.82 -24.46 -4.79
CA SER A 86 -0.81 -24.67 -5.84
C SER A 86 0.62 -24.36 -5.40
N LEU A 87 0.87 -24.19 -4.09
CA LEU A 87 2.20 -23.81 -3.57
C LEU A 87 3.32 -24.76 -4.07
N ALA A 88 3.11 -26.07 -4.05
CA ALA A 88 4.11 -27.04 -4.52
C ALA A 88 4.51 -26.81 -5.99
N THR A 89 3.55 -26.44 -6.83
CA THR A 89 3.80 -26.11 -8.24
C THR A 89 4.62 -24.83 -8.35
N TYR A 90 4.27 -23.78 -7.60
CA TYR A 90 5.01 -22.52 -7.62
C TYR A 90 6.44 -22.68 -7.13
N ILE A 91 6.66 -23.48 -6.08
CA ILE A 91 8.00 -23.79 -5.59
C ILE A 91 8.84 -24.48 -6.66
N ARG A 92 8.27 -25.45 -7.38
CA ARG A 92 8.96 -26.11 -8.51
C ARG A 92 9.34 -25.12 -9.60
N ARG A 93 8.45 -24.18 -9.96
CA ARG A 93 8.73 -23.12 -10.94
C ARG A 93 9.84 -22.19 -10.45
N ILE A 94 9.82 -21.78 -9.17
CA ILE A 94 10.89 -20.95 -8.57
C ILE A 94 12.25 -21.66 -8.64
N LYS A 95 12.30 -22.96 -8.31
CA LYS A 95 13.54 -23.77 -8.41
C LYS A 95 14.09 -23.85 -9.82
N ASN A 96 13.21 -23.82 -10.81
CA ASN A 96 13.56 -23.85 -12.24
C ASN A 96 13.79 -22.44 -12.81
N HIS A 97 13.80 -21.38 -11.98
CA HIS A 97 13.90 -19.98 -12.41
C HIS A 97 12.81 -19.56 -13.43
N ASP A 98 11.64 -20.22 -13.40
CA ASP A 98 10.50 -19.97 -14.28
C ASP A 98 9.55 -18.97 -13.60
N TYR A 99 10.00 -17.74 -13.46
CA TYR A 99 9.22 -16.61 -12.91
C TYR A 99 9.83 -15.27 -13.33
N ALA A 100 9.05 -14.22 -13.25
CA ALA A 100 9.48 -12.83 -13.38
C ALA A 100 9.38 -12.10 -12.02
N ILE A 101 10.05 -10.96 -11.91
CA ILE A 101 9.92 -10.06 -10.78
C ILE A 101 9.15 -8.82 -11.22
N MET A 102 8.00 -8.59 -10.60
CA MET A 102 7.26 -7.34 -10.71
C MET A 102 7.62 -6.42 -9.54
N ALA A 103 7.83 -5.14 -9.81
CA ALA A 103 8.18 -4.15 -8.81
C ALA A 103 6.94 -3.31 -8.45
N GLU A 104 6.58 -3.25 -7.16
CA GLU A 104 5.50 -2.40 -6.66
C GLU A 104 6.03 -1.26 -5.79
N PRO A 105 5.50 -0.04 -5.94
CA PRO A 105 5.95 1.12 -5.20
C PRO A 105 5.54 1.06 -3.72
N VAL A 106 6.35 1.72 -2.88
CA VAL A 106 6.08 1.94 -1.46
C VAL A 106 6.10 3.43 -1.19
N ILE A 107 5.07 3.95 -0.54
CA ILE A 107 5.06 5.32 -0.04
C ILE A 107 5.77 5.35 1.31
N LYS A 108 6.71 6.28 1.45
CA LYS A 108 7.29 6.71 2.72
C LYS A 108 6.58 7.98 3.18
N CYS A 109 6.06 7.95 4.41
CA CYS A 109 5.58 9.13 5.12
C CYS A 109 6.54 9.47 6.26
N VAL A 110 6.86 10.75 6.44
CA VAL A 110 7.66 11.23 7.58
C VAL A 110 6.87 12.27 8.35
N TYR A 111 6.70 12.04 9.64
CA TYR A 111 6.08 12.95 10.58
C TYR A 111 6.75 12.89 11.95
N ASN A 112 7.15 14.05 12.50
CA ASN A 112 7.89 14.16 13.77
C ASN A 112 9.06 13.16 13.83
N GLU A 113 9.95 13.21 12.83
CA GLU A 113 11.16 12.37 12.69
C GLU A 113 10.89 10.87 12.56
N LYS A 114 9.64 10.42 12.70
CA LYS A 114 9.24 9.03 12.52
C LYS A 114 8.91 8.74 11.06
N THR A 115 9.35 7.58 10.60
CA THR A 115 9.07 7.06 9.26
C THR A 115 8.00 5.99 9.32
N TYR A 116 7.03 6.11 8.40
CA TYR A 116 5.94 5.16 8.19
C TYR A 116 5.97 4.71 6.73
N LEU A 117 5.65 3.44 6.47
CA LEU A 117 5.65 2.87 5.13
C LEU A 117 4.28 2.30 4.79
N SER A 118 3.86 2.43 3.54
CA SER A 118 2.65 1.80 3.01
C SER A 118 2.86 1.31 1.58
N ALA A 119 2.44 0.08 1.30
CA ALA A 119 2.34 -0.45 -0.07
C ALA A 119 1.04 -0.01 -0.76
N GLY A 120 0.03 0.38 0.02
CA GLY A 120 -1.27 0.83 -0.45
C GLY A 120 -1.39 2.34 -0.47
N ASP A 121 -1.97 2.87 0.58
CA ASP A 121 -2.26 4.28 0.74
C ASP A 121 -1.90 4.80 2.13
N PHE A 122 -1.80 6.11 2.24
CA PHE A 122 -1.95 6.87 3.46
C PHE A 122 -3.17 7.76 3.34
N TYR A 123 -3.91 7.92 4.41
CA TYR A 123 -4.96 8.92 4.47
C TYR A 123 -4.89 9.71 5.77
N ILE A 124 -5.16 11.00 5.67
CA ILE A 124 -5.29 11.89 6.81
C ILE A 124 -6.76 12.28 6.89
N GLU A 125 -7.40 11.94 8.01
CA GLU A 125 -8.78 12.25 8.29
C GLU A 125 -8.91 13.20 9.47
N ARG A 126 -10.03 13.90 9.54
CA ARG A 126 -10.35 14.78 10.67
C ARG A 126 -10.42 14.01 11.99
N HIS A 127 -9.92 14.62 13.05
CA HIS A 127 -9.93 14.05 14.39
C HIS A 127 -11.34 13.98 15.03
N GLY A 128 -12.30 14.75 14.55
CA GLY A 128 -13.65 14.81 15.11
C GLY A 128 -14.69 15.18 14.07
N ILE A 129 -15.96 14.94 14.39
CA ILE A 129 -17.08 15.16 13.47
C ILE A 129 -17.48 16.63 13.29
N LYS A 130 -17.07 17.51 14.22
CA LYS A 130 -17.56 18.90 14.28
C LYS A 130 -16.87 19.86 13.31
N GLN A 131 -15.68 19.52 12.78
CA GLN A 131 -14.91 20.44 11.95
C GLN A 131 -14.31 19.71 10.75
N ALA A 132 -14.45 20.29 9.56
CA ALA A 132 -13.69 19.86 8.39
C ALA A 132 -12.20 20.18 8.58
N LEU A 133 -11.32 19.36 8.00
CA LEU A 133 -9.91 19.69 7.90
C LEU A 133 -9.70 20.84 6.90
N ARG A 134 -8.81 21.75 7.26
CA ARG A 134 -8.22 22.72 6.36
C ARG A 134 -6.76 22.39 6.22
N TYR A 135 -6.29 22.27 5.00
CA TYR A 135 -4.92 21.85 4.71
C TYR A 135 -4.39 22.44 3.43
N SER A 136 -3.07 22.46 3.33
CA SER A 136 -2.37 22.62 2.05
C SER A 136 -1.60 21.36 1.73
N ILE A 137 -1.41 21.11 0.43
CA ILE A 137 -0.50 20.10 -0.09
C ILE A 137 0.36 20.76 -1.14
N ASP A 138 1.66 20.82 -0.90
CA ASP A 138 2.64 21.23 -1.88
C ASP A 138 3.16 19.98 -2.57
N ALA A 139 2.82 19.80 -3.85
CA ALA A 139 3.25 18.67 -4.68
C ALA A 139 4.39 19.12 -5.61
N ILE A 140 5.44 18.31 -5.68
CA ILE A 140 6.56 18.47 -6.62
C ILE A 140 6.58 17.24 -7.51
N ASP A 141 6.44 17.44 -8.84
CA ASP A 141 6.44 16.39 -9.87
C ASP A 141 7.48 16.77 -10.94
N GLY A 142 8.70 16.29 -10.79
CA GLY A 142 9.82 16.73 -11.59
C GLY A 142 10.09 18.25 -11.41
N ARG A 143 9.88 19.04 -12.47
CA ARG A 143 10.02 20.52 -12.43
C ARG A 143 8.70 21.23 -12.11
N ALA A 144 7.58 20.54 -12.19
CA ALA A 144 6.26 21.12 -11.91
C ALA A 144 6.04 21.23 -10.41
N ARG A 145 5.41 22.33 -9.99
CA ARG A 145 4.94 22.55 -8.63
C ARG A 145 3.45 22.83 -8.65
N LEU A 146 2.72 22.13 -7.81
CA LEU A 146 1.30 22.32 -7.62
C LEU A 146 1.03 22.57 -6.14
N LYS A 147 0.34 23.68 -5.84
CA LYS A 147 -0.11 23.97 -4.49
C LYS A 147 -1.62 23.79 -4.41
N ILE A 148 -2.05 22.92 -3.52
CA ILE A 148 -3.44 22.58 -3.31
C ILE A 148 -3.86 23.09 -1.93
N TYR A 149 -5.00 23.77 -1.83
CA TYR A 149 -5.68 24.07 -0.58
C TYR A 149 -7.00 23.32 -0.54
N GLY A 150 -7.28 22.68 0.60
CA GLY A 150 -8.49 21.90 0.75
C GLY A 150 -9.24 22.18 2.04
N ILE A 151 -10.59 22.14 1.94
CA ILE A 151 -11.51 22.00 3.06
C ILE A 151 -12.31 20.73 2.81
N SER A 152 -12.08 19.69 3.61
CA SER A 152 -12.68 18.37 3.41
C SER A 152 -12.71 17.56 4.70
N ASN A 153 -13.19 16.32 4.65
CA ASN A 153 -13.03 15.37 5.75
C ASN A 153 -11.60 14.80 5.84
N GLY A 154 -10.79 15.01 4.81
CA GLY A 154 -9.42 14.54 4.73
C GLY A 154 -8.94 14.37 3.30
N PHE A 155 -7.80 13.71 3.15
CA PHE A 155 -7.23 13.35 1.85
C PHE A 155 -6.48 12.02 1.91
N ILE A 156 -6.30 11.42 0.74
CA ILE A 156 -5.66 10.12 0.52
C ILE A 156 -4.48 10.33 -0.40
N ILE A 157 -3.35 9.68 -0.09
CA ILE A 157 -2.21 9.54 -0.99
C ILE A 157 -2.02 8.05 -1.25
N ALA A 158 -2.15 7.62 -2.51
CA ALA A 158 -2.22 6.21 -2.88
C ALA A 158 -1.17 5.81 -3.93
N THR A 159 -0.65 4.58 -3.81
CA THR A 159 0.04 3.85 -4.89
C THR A 159 -0.98 3.30 -5.89
N PRO A 160 -0.56 2.73 -7.05
CA PRO A 160 -1.45 1.96 -7.92
C PRO A 160 -2.20 0.85 -7.16
N THR A 161 -1.52 0.12 -6.28
CA THR A 161 -2.12 -0.91 -5.42
C THR A 161 -3.18 -0.32 -4.48
N GLY A 162 -2.87 0.77 -3.78
CA GLY A 162 -3.82 1.47 -2.88
C GLY A 162 -4.98 2.10 -3.62
N SER A 163 -4.81 2.43 -4.90
CA SER A 163 -5.86 3.04 -5.69
C SER A 163 -7.07 2.13 -5.94
N THR A 164 -6.95 0.84 -5.67
CA THR A 164 -8.06 -0.12 -5.79
C THR A 164 -8.99 -0.12 -4.56
N GLY A 165 -8.57 0.50 -3.47
CA GLY A 165 -9.25 0.58 -2.17
C GLY A 165 -10.05 1.86 -1.95
N TYR A 166 -9.74 2.55 -0.84
CA TYR A 166 -10.47 3.77 -0.41
C TYR A 166 -10.35 4.90 -1.43
N TYR A 167 -9.21 5.02 -2.11
CA TYR A 167 -9.02 6.00 -3.19
C TYR A 167 -10.05 5.83 -4.32
N ALA A 168 -10.35 4.58 -4.72
CA ALA A 168 -11.32 4.29 -5.79
C ALA A 168 -12.78 4.57 -5.39
N TYR A 169 -13.08 4.72 -4.09
CA TYR A 169 -14.43 5.02 -3.63
C TYR A 169 -14.94 6.35 -4.18
N LEU A 170 -14.06 7.31 -4.41
CA LEU A 170 -14.42 8.60 -4.99
C LEU A 170 -14.92 8.48 -6.44
N ASP A 171 -14.36 7.57 -7.23
CA ASP A 171 -14.86 7.30 -8.57
C ASP A 171 -16.29 6.77 -8.54
N VAL A 172 -16.57 5.89 -7.57
CA VAL A 172 -17.92 5.33 -7.38
C VAL A 172 -18.93 6.43 -7.00
N LEU A 173 -18.56 7.32 -6.09
CA LEU A 173 -19.43 8.45 -5.68
C LEU A 173 -19.71 9.39 -6.83
N LEU A 174 -18.75 9.57 -7.74
CA LEU A 174 -18.89 10.44 -8.91
C LEU A 174 -19.49 9.75 -10.14
N GLY A 175 -19.89 8.46 -10.01
CA GLY A 175 -20.41 7.68 -11.13
C GLY A 175 -19.36 7.41 -12.21
N ARG A 176 -18.06 7.54 -11.89
CA ARG A 176 -16.94 7.33 -12.82
C ARG A 176 -16.51 5.87 -12.79
N LYS A 177 -15.96 5.38 -13.91
CA LYS A 177 -15.31 4.07 -13.96
C LYS A 177 -14.06 4.08 -13.08
N LYS A 178 -13.88 3.05 -12.27
CA LYS A 178 -12.64 2.85 -11.51
C LYS A 178 -11.48 2.60 -12.47
N GLU A 179 -10.52 3.50 -12.48
CA GLU A 179 -9.30 3.34 -13.25
C GLU A 179 -8.10 3.28 -12.30
N PRO A 180 -7.24 2.24 -12.41
CA PRO A 180 -6.00 2.20 -11.67
C PRO A 180 -5.13 3.40 -12.02
N ILE A 181 -4.53 4.01 -11.01
CA ILE A 181 -3.57 5.09 -11.25
C ILE A 181 -2.23 4.53 -11.73
N LYS A 182 -1.52 5.37 -12.50
CA LYS A 182 -0.11 5.14 -12.82
C LYS A 182 0.70 6.13 -11.98
N GLY A 183 1.63 5.63 -11.14
CA GLY A 183 2.38 6.50 -10.25
C GLY A 183 1.70 6.72 -8.89
N ILE A 184 1.66 7.94 -8.39
CA ILE A 184 1.08 8.27 -7.09
C ILE A 184 -0.14 9.18 -7.26
N GLY A 185 -1.21 8.91 -6.50
CA GLY A 185 -2.44 9.70 -6.56
C GLY A 185 -2.73 10.46 -5.28
N ILE A 186 -3.33 11.63 -5.41
CA ILE A 186 -3.98 12.35 -4.31
C ILE A 186 -5.49 12.36 -4.58
N ALA A 187 -6.29 12.15 -3.53
CA ALA A 187 -7.73 12.27 -3.57
C ALA A 187 -8.25 12.95 -2.30
N HIS A 188 -9.29 13.77 -2.42
CA HIS A 188 -9.87 14.52 -1.31
C HIS A 188 -11.16 13.86 -0.82
N ILE A 189 -11.31 13.66 0.49
CA ILE A 189 -12.43 12.96 1.11
C ILE A 189 -13.57 13.94 1.37
N LEU A 190 -14.68 13.83 0.63
CA LEU A 190 -15.86 14.71 0.75
C LEU A 190 -15.47 16.19 0.82
N PRO A 191 -14.83 16.73 -0.21
CA PRO A 191 -14.40 18.11 -0.19
C PRO A 191 -15.59 19.09 -0.33
N THR A 192 -15.49 20.20 0.38
CA THR A 192 -16.38 21.36 0.22
C THR A 192 -15.66 22.51 -0.50
N TYR A 193 -14.33 22.46 -0.54
CA TYR A 193 -13.49 23.45 -1.23
C TYR A 193 -12.18 22.81 -1.63
N ILE A 194 -11.79 22.98 -2.89
CA ILE A 194 -10.46 22.67 -3.43
C ILE A 194 -10.01 23.84 -4.30
N GLU A 195 -8.78 24.26 -4.08
CA GLU A 195 -8.11 25.29 -4.87
C GLU A 195 -6.73 24.76 -5.28
N GLU A 196 -6.43 24.86 -6.58
CA GLU A 196 -5.15 24.47 -7.16
C GLU A 196 -4.49 25.69 -7.80
N ASN A 197 -3.31 26.08 -7.31
CA ASN A 197 -2.56 27.26 -7.80
C ASN A 197 -3.43 28.53 -7.95
N GLY A 198 -4.30 28.78 -6.97
CA GLY A 198 -5.20 29.96 -6.97
C GLY A 198 -6.47 29.79 -7.80
N ARG A 199 -6.76 28.61 -8.37
CA ARG A 199 -8.00 28.31 -9.10
C ARG A 199 -8.87 27.37 -8.33
N HIS A 200 -10.12 27.76 -8.13
CA HIS A 200 -11.10 26.91 -7.48
C HIS A 200 -11.59 25.82 -8.43
N ASP A 201 -11.48 24.54 -8.02
CA ASP A 201 -11.89 23.40 -8.83
C ASP A 201 -12.39 22.25 -7.94
N LEU A 202 -13.71 22.08 -7.87
CA LEU A 202 -14.36 20.99 -7.14
C LEU A 202 -14.59 19.74 -8.00
N HIS A 203 -14.52 19.84 -9.32
CA HIS A 203 -14.81 18.70 -10.19
C HIS A 203 -13.58 17.88 -10.53
N ASP A 204 -12.57 18.51 -11.07
CA ASP A 204 -11.37 17.82 -11.51
C ASP A 204 -10.28 17.77 -10.42
N GLY A 205 -10.28 18.74 -9.50
CA GLY A 205 -9.36 18.79 -8.36
C GLY A 205 -9.59 17.74 -7.28
N ILE A 206 -10.75 17.03 -7.29
CA ILE A 206 -11.02 15.98 -6.27
C ILE A 206 -9.98 14.87 -6.30
N ARG A 207 -9.40 14.58 -7.47
CA ARG A 207 -8.43 13.51 -7.68
C ARG A 207 -7.37 13.94 -8.67
N ARG A 208 -6.09 13.76 -8.30
CA ARG A 208 -4.92 14.03 -9.15
C ARG A 208 -3.97 12.86 -9.18
N GLN A 209 -3.29 12.67 -10.31
CA GLN A 209 -2.22 11.69 -10.49
C GLN A 209 -0.91 12.41 -10.78
N PHE A 210 0.17 11.84 -10.26
CA PHE A 210 1.53 12.34 -10.38
C PHE A 210 2.45 11.18 -10.77
N LYS A 211 3.65 11.48 -11.22
CA LYS A 211 4.68 10.48 -11.52
C LYS A 211 5.20 9.80 -10.26
N ASP A 212 5.90 8.69 -10.44
CA ASP A 212 6.51 7.91 -9.35
C ASP A 212 7.56 8.67 -8.53
N ASP A 213 8.17 9.72 -9.08
CA ASP A 213 9.18 10.55 -8.42
C ASP A 213 8.58 11.75 -7.68
N ALA A 214 7.26 11.93 -7.74
CA ALA A 214 6.60 13.01 -7.05
C ALA A 214 6.74 12.91 -5.53
N SER A 215 6.79 14.08 -4.89
CA SER A 215 6.81 14.24 -3.45
C SER A 215 5.79 15.26 -2.98
N PHE A 216 5.31 15.08 -1.75
CA PHE A 216 4.25 15.91 -1.20
C PHE A 216 4.60 16.39 0.20
N THR A 217 4.30 17.63 0.49
CA THR A 217 4.32 18.19 1.83
C THR A 217 2.92 18.64 2.18
N ALA A 218 2.30 17.98 3.15
CA ALA A 218 0.99 18.36 3.64
C ALA A 218 1.10 19.09 4.98
N MET A 219 0.26 20.10 5.18
CA MET A 219 0.14 20.85 6.42
C MET A 219 -1.33 21.04 6.76
N LEU A 220 -1.71 20.73 8.00
CA LEU A 220 -3.05 20.99 8.53
C LEU A 220 -3.11 22.37 9.16
N PHE A 221 -4.26 23.04 9.06
CA PHE A 221 -4.55 24.30 9.72
C PHE A 221 -5.71 24.13 10.71
N ARG A 222 -5.62 24.78 11.87
CA ARG A 222 -6.66 24.87 12.91
C ARG A 222 -7.04 23.55 13.61
N ALA A 223 -7.28 22.46 12.88
CA ALA A 223 -7.78 21.21 13.43
C ALA A 223 -6.73 20.09 13.36
N LYS A 224 -6.77 19.20 14.34
CA LYS A 224 -5.98 17.96 14.34
C LYS A 224 -6.55 16.98 13.32
N GLY A 225 -5.66 16.14 12.74
CA GLY A 225 -6.04 15.00 11.90
C GLY A 225 -5.48 13.70 12.44
N TYR A 226 -5.94 12.59 11.90
CA TYR A 226 -5.36 11.27 12.09
C TYR A 226 -4.73 10.77 10.80
N LEU A 227 -3.48 10.34 10.87
CA LEU A 227 -2.79 9.62 9.80
C LEU A 227 -3.02 8.12 9.97
N TYR A 228 -3.49 7.47 8.92
CA TYR A 228 -3.71 6.03 8.82
C TYR A 228 -3.01 5.46 7.57
N GLY A 229 -3.04 4.14 7.41
CA GLY A 229 -2.57 3.43 6.22
C GLY A 229 -1.15 2.86 6.34
N ALA A 230 -0.39 3.21 7.38
CA ALA A 230 0.95 2.63 7.55
C ALA A 230 0.89 1.17 8.01
N SER A 231 1.80 0.37 7.48
CA SER A 231 1.92 -1.06 7.77
C SER A 231 2.18 -1.40 9.24
N ASN A 232 2.76 -0.45 10.00
CA ASN A 232 3.10 -0.61 11.42
C ASN A 232 2.14 0.14 12.38
N LEU A 233 1.04 0.69 11.88
CA LEU A 233 0.06 1.41 12.68
C LEU A 233 -1.16 0.54 12.96
N ASN A 234 -1.31 0.11 14.20
CA ASN A 234 -2.55 -0.47 14.71
C ASN A 234 -3.61 0.59 15.04
N ARG A 235 -3.18 1.84 15.23
CA ARG A 235 -4.01 3.02 15.51
C ARG A 235 -3.49 4.21 14.72
N GLY A 236 -4.36 5.15 14.38
CA GLY A 236 -3.96 6.38 13.70
C GLY A 236 -2.97 7.21 14.54
N VAL A 237 -2.09 7.93 13.84
CA VAL A 237 -1.18 8.92 14.44
C VAL A 237 -1.83 10.28 14.39
N VAL A 238 -1.89 10.97 15.54
CA VAL A 238 -2.43 12.33 15.61
C VAL A 238 -1.46 13.30 14.90
N ILE A 239 -1.95 14.00 13.90
CA ILE A 239 -1.25 15.08 13.20
C ILE A 239 -1.70 16.41 13.80
N MET A 240 -0.74 17.17 14.30
CA MET A 240 -1.00 18.48 14.89
C MET A 240 -1.09 19.56 13.79
N PRO A 241 -1.90 20.62 13.99
CA PRO A 241 -1.91 21.77 13.11
C PRO A 241 -0.51 22.42 13.00
N ASN A 242 -0.24 23.01 11.85
CA ASN A 242 1.00 23.72 11.51
C ASN A 242 2.27 22.85 11.63
N THR A 243 2.11 21.53 11.51
CA THR A 243 3.23 20.58 11.43
C THR A 243 3.20 19.91 10.06
N ALA A 244 4.36 19.89 9.39
CA ALA A 244 4.48 19.29 8.07
C ALA A 244 4.50 17.77 8.13
N VAL A 245 3.84 17.14 7.16
CA VAL A 245 3.87 15.71 6.90
C VAL A 245 4.40 15.50 5.49
N TYR A 246 5.46 14.73 5.34
CA TYR A 246 6.13 14.50 4.06
C TYR A 246 5.80 13.13 3.50
N PHE A 247 5.53 13.06 2.20
CA PHE A 247 5.26 11.82 1.50
C PHE A 247 6.09 11.73 0.22
N LYS A 248 6.64 10.57 -0.07
CA LYS A 248 7.28 10.25 -1.35
C LYS A 248 7.29 8.75 -1.60
N ILE A 249 7.40 8.34 -2.86
CA ILE A 249 7.71 6.96 -3.19
C ILE A 249 9.18 6.68 -2.89
N LEU A 250 9.48 5.52 -2.32
CA LEU A 250 10.83 5.03 -2.14
C LEU A 250 11.44 4.62 -3.49
N ALA A 251 12.77 4.80 -3.61
CA ALA A 251 13.53 4.26 -4.75
C ALA A 251 13.45 2.73 -4.79
N ASP A 252 13.64 2.10 -3.62
CA ASP A 252 13.51 0.66 -3.47
C ASP A 252 12.04 0.24 -3.48
N LYS A 253 11.75 -0.83 -4.23
CA LYS A 253 10.39 -1.34 -4.47
C LYS A 253 10.20 -2.71 -3.83
N ILE A 254 8.96 -3.05 -3.52
CA ILE A 254 8.57 -4.42 -3.21
C ILE A 254 8.73 -5.24 -4.48
N LYS A 255 9.34 -6.43 -4.35
CA LYS A 255 9.53 -7.38 -5.44
C LYS A 255 8.50 -8.49 -5.32
N LEU A 256 7.69 -8.68 -6.32
CA LEU A 256 6.69 -9.75 -6.38
C LEU A 256 7.12 -10.82 -7.38
N ILE A 257 6.96 -12.07 -6.99
CA ILE A 257 7.16 -13.21 -7.89
C ILE A 257 5.89 -13.37 -8.74
N GLU A 258 6.05 -13.33 -10.06
CA GLU A 258 4.99 -13.50 -11.03
C GLU A 258 5.33 -14.66 -11.98
N PHE A 259 4.32 -15.47 -12.28
CA PHE A 259 4.46 -16.59 -13.22
C PHE A 259 3.73 -16.25 -14.52
N GLN A 260 4.42 -16.43 -15.62
CA GLN A 260 3.85 -16.29 -16.97
C GLN A 260 3.05 -17.52 -17.37
#